data_b6007ef7603cdf70ba217b0011f00c6d
#
_entry.id   b6007ef7603cdf70ba217b0011f00c6d
#
_cell.length_a   1.000
_cell.length_b   1.000
_cell.length_c   1.000
_cell.angle_alpha   90.00
_cell.angle_beta   90.00
_cell.angle_gamma   90.00
#
_symmetry.space_group_name_H-M   'P 1'
#
loop_
_entity.id
_entity.type
_entity.pdbx_description
1 polymer ?
#
loop_
_entity_poly.entity_id
_entity_poly.type
_entity_poly.pdbx_seq_one_letter_code
_entity_poly.pdbx_strand_id
1 'polypeptide(L)'
;MITRHAEMEDLTAAEGKRRFSTTALRIVRSLKDPVEQEHYLAVISKKTGASITALKAKLAGEKTVNQQLRKTKIDKEKPHPVQDETEDMLAGLAASEKTMRRWLAAISGEMLESDNARQLIGYLRENLDIDLSNIPQGLQKIEQYVKIVQLKSESRYANWEQKSLDEEMARLVRQITIKHRENQKNQLLTQLREAEAAGDEVLSQRLRQNLNQLIKEKM
;
A
#
# COMPACT_ATOMS: atom_id res chain seq x y z
N MET A 1 -24.09 -10.89 -14.15
CA MET A 1 -23.38 -9.61 -13.95
C MET A 1 -23.12 -8.87 -15.27
N ILE A 2 -22.44 -9.45 -16.25
CA ILE A 2 -22.16 -8.83 -17.57
C ILE A 2 -23.42 -8.40 -18.34
N THR A 3 -24.50 -9.19 -18.29
CA THR A 3 -25.78 -8.89 -18.94
C THR A 3 -26.45 -7.63 -18.37
N ARG A 4 -26.37 -7.44 -17.07
CA ARG A 4 -26.97 -6.29 -16.36
C ARG A 4 -26.23 -4.98 -16.67
N HIS A 5 -24.90 -5.03 -16.86
CA HIS A 5 -24.12 -3.89 -17.31
C HIS A 5 -24.39 -3.51 -18.77
N ALA A 6 -24.76 -4.48 -19.62
CA ALA A 6 -25.11 -4.21 -21.01
C ALA A 6 -26.42 -3.40 -21.15
N GLU A 7 -27.31 -3.51 -20.16
CA GLU A 7 -28.61 -2.79 -20.13
C GLU A 7 -28.43 -1.32 -19.66
N MET A 8 -27.32 -0.99 -19.05
CA MET A 8 -27.03 0.35 -18.53
C MET A 8 -26.26 1.24 -19.52
N GLU A 9 -25.75 0.68 -20.62
CA GLU A 9 -24.94 1.39 -21.60
C GLU A 9 -25.63 1.40 -22.97
N ASP A 10 -25.54 2.52 -23.67
CA ASP A 10 -26.03 2.61 -25.04
C ASP A 10 -25.07 1.89 -26.01
N LEU A 11 -25.38 0.61 -26.28
CA LEU A 11 -24.57 -0.22 -27.17
C LEU A 11 -24.77 0.07 -28.66
N THR A 12 -25.58 1.07 -29.03
CA THR A 12 -25.67 1.54 -30.41
C THR A 12 -24.51 2.50 -30.74
N ALA A 13 -24.11 3.30 -29.75
CA ALA A 13 -22.98 4.23 -29.86
C ALA A 13 -21.62 3.57 -29.66
N ALA A 14 -20.61 4.01 -30.43
CA ALA A 14 -19.24 3.48 -30.32
C ALA A 14 -18.65 3.68 -28.90
N GLU A 15 -19.00 4.78 -28.26
CA GLU A 15 -18.53 5.08 -26.89
C GLU A 15 -19.15 4.15 -25.84
N GLY A 16 -20.45 3.85 -25.93
CA GLY A 16 -21.11 2.89 -25.05
C GLY A 16 -20.55 1.47 -25.23
N LYS A 17 -20.29 1.04 -26.48
CA LYS A 17 -19.60 -0.22 -26.76
C LYS A 17 -18.21 -0.26 -26.12
N ARG A 18 -17.48 0.85 -26.18
CA ARG A 18 -16.14 0.98 -25.59
C ARG A 18 -16.21 0.86 -24.06
N ARG A 19 -17.10 1.59 -23.38
CA ARG A 19 -17.29 1.56 -21.92
C ARG A 19 -17.69 0.17 -21.45
N PHE A 20 -18.73 -0.40 -22.07
CA PHE A 20 -19.19 -1.73 -21.77
C PHE A 20 -18.08 -2.78 -21.94
N SER A 21 -17.39 -2.78 -23.09
CA SER A 21 -16.29 -3.75 -23.31
C SER A 21 -15.17 -3.60 -22.28
N THR A 22 -14.80 -2.39 -21.88
CA THR A 22 -13.77 -2.15 -20.87
C THR A 22 -14.16 -2.71 -19.51
N THR A 23 -15.38 -2.45 -19.06
CA THR A 23 -15.91 -2.95 -17.77
C THR A 23 -16.06 -4.48 -17.78
N ALA A 24 -16.64 -5.03 -18.87
CA ALA A 24 -16.84 -6.46 -19.02
C ALA A 24 -15.51 -7.23 -19.10
N LEU A 25 -14.51 -6.72 -19.81
CA LEU A 25 -13.18 -7.33 -19.88
C LEU A 25 -12.42 -7.32 -18.54
N ARG A 26 -12.71 -6.34 -17.65
CA ARG A 26 -12.17 -6.35 -16.28
C ARG A 26 -12.69 -7.54 -15.50
N ILE A 27 -13.98 -7.89 -15.66
CA ILE A 27 -14.59 -9.07 -15.02
C ILE A 27 -14.00 -10.35 -15.62
N VAL A 28 -13.90 -10.44 -16.95
CA VAL A 28 -13.31 -11.61 -17.63
C VAL A 28 -11.87 -11.85 -17.17
N ARG A 29 -11.11 -10.80 -16.91
CA ARG A 29 -9.72 -10.89 -16.43
C ARG A 29 -9.62 -11.51 -15.02
N SER A 30 -10.62 -11.34 -14.17
CA SER A 30 -10.64 -11.93 -12.83
C SER A 30 -10.96 -13.41 -12.81
N LEU A 31 -11.44 -13.99 -13.92
CA LEU A 31 -11.71 -15.41 -14.06
C LEU A 31 -10.39 -16.16 -14.19
N LYS A 32 -10.28 -17.29 -13.49
CA LYS A 32 -9.09 -18.15 -13.51
C LYS A 32 -9.13 -19.18 -14.64
N ASP A 33 -10.33 -19.61 -15.04
CA ASP A 33 -10.54 -20.61 -16.08
C ASP A 33 -10.52 -20.00 -17.49
N PRO A 34 -9.62 -20.44 -18.37
CA PRO A 34 -9.56 -19.99 -19.76
C PRO A 34 -10.83 -20.27 -20.57
N VAL A 35 -11.54 -21.36 -20.29
CA VAL A 35 -12.77 -21.74 -20.98
C VAL A 35 -13.90 -20.77 -20.62
N GLU A 36 -14.01 -20.41 -19.33
CA GLU A 36 -14.95 -19.37 -18.89
C GLU A 36 -14.59 -18.02 -19.52
N GLN A 37 -13.31 -17.68 -19.58
CA GLN A 37 -12.88 -16.44 -20.23
C GLN A 37 -13.32 -16.40 -21.70
N GLU A 38 -13.14 -17.48 -22.44
CA GLU A 38 -13.53 -17.56 -23.85
C GLU A 38 -15.04 -17.47 -24.04
N HIS A 39 -15.83 -18.15 -23.19
CA HIS A 39 -17.28 -18.05 -23.17
C HIS A 39 -17.75 -16.60 -22.99
N TYR A 40 -17.22 -15.89 -22.00
CA TYR A 40 -17.61 -14.50 -21.76
C TYR A 40 -17.11 -13.54 -22.84
N LEU A 41 -15.97 -13.79 -23.47
CA LEU A 41 -15.52 -13.03 -24.64
C LEU A 41 -16.48 -13.19 -25.82
N ALA A 42 -17.02 -14.38 -26.02
CA ALA A 42 -18.06 -14.61 -27.05
C ALA A 42 -19.35 -13.84 -26.74
N VAL A 43 -19.78 -13.79 -25.47
CA VAL A 43 -20.94 -13.01 -25.02
C VAL A 43 -20.73 -11.50 -25.26
N ILE A 44 -19.55 -10.97 -24.92
CA ILE A 44 -19.20 -9.56 -25.14
C ILE A 44 -19.16 -9.25 -26.64
N SER A 45 -18.55 -10.12 -27.45
CA SER A 45 -18.49 -10.02 -28.91
C SER A 45 -19.89 -9.90 -29.52
N LYS A 46 -20.83 -10.77 -29.13
CA LYS A 46 -22.21 -10.76 -29.58
C LYS A 46 -22.97 -9.47 -29.25
N LYS A 47 -22.70 -8.88 -28.07
CA LYS A 47 -23.37 -7.66 -27.62
C LYS A 47 -22.77 -6.38 -28.24
N THR A 48 -21.46 -6.34 -28.46
CA THR A 48 -20.76 -5.14 -28.99
C THR A 48 -20.57 -5.14 -30.49
N GLY A 49 -20.70 -6.31 -31.15
CA GLY A 49 -20.31 -6.51 -32.53
C GLY A 49 -18.80 -6.51 -32.77
N ALA A 50 -17.99 -6.47 -31.74
CA ALA A 50 -16.53 -6.53 -31.83
C ALA A 50 -16.06 -7.98 -32.03
N SER A 51 -15.02 -8.21 -32.84
CA SER A 51 -14.45 -9.55 -33.00
C SER A 51 -13.79 -10.05 -31.71
N ILE A 52 -13.85 -11.36 -31.47
CA ILE A 52 -13.19 -11.99 -30.31
C ILE A 52 -11.68 -11.68 -30.34
N THR A 53 -11.07 -11.63 -31.53
CA THR A 53 -9.65 -11.26 -31.69
C THR A 53 -9.36 -9.85 -31.20
N ALA A 54 -10.22 -8.87 -31.52
CA ALA A 54 -10.09 -7.50 -31.03
C ALA A 54 -10.27 -7.42 -29.51
N LEU A 55 -11.21 -8.19 -28.95
CA LEU A 55 -11.43 -8.26 -27.51
C LEU A 55 -10.27 -8.94 -26.78
N LYS A 56 -9.68 -10.00 -27.33
CA LYS A 56 -8.46 -10.65 -26.84
C LYS A 56 -7.26 -9.67 -26.89
N ALA A 57 -7.10 -8.93 -27.98
CA ALA A 57 -6.05 -7.91 -28.11
C ALA A 57 -6.25 -6.78 -27.08
N LYS A 58 -7.48 -6.31 -26.84
CA LYS A 58 -7.81 -5.32 -25.82
C LYS A 58 -7.56 -5.87 -24.41
N LEU A 59 -7.89 -7.13 -24.15
CA LEU A 59 -7.62 -7.81 -22.88
C LEU A 59 -6.11 -7.90 -22.60
N ALA A 60 -5.30 -8.21 -23.62
CA ALA A 60 -3.84 -8.25 -23.56
C ALA A 60 -3.22 -6.83 -23.53
N GLY A 61 -3.74 -5.91 -24.36
CA GLY A 61 -3.25 -4.54 -24.47
C GLY A 61 -3.44 -3.71 -23.20
N GLU A 62 -4.52 -3.92 -22.46
CA GLU A 62 -4.69 -3.27 -21.16
C GLU A 62 -3.72 -3.80 -20.09
N LYS A 63 -3.17 -5.03 -20.24
CA LYS A 63 -2.02 -5.48 -19.44
C LYS A 63 -0.76 -4.69 -19.75
N THR A 64 -0.51 -4.41 -21.03
CA THR A 64 0.65 -3.63 -21.47
C THR A 64 0.50 -2.13 -21.13
N VAL A 65 -0.69 -1.57 -21.26
CA VAL A 65 -0.96 -0.16 -20.91
C VAL A 65 -0.82 0.06 -19.39
N ASN A 66 -1.32 -0.84 -18.56
CA ASN A 66 -1.09 -0.76 -17.10
C ASN A 66 0.39 -0.98 -16.72
N GLN A 67 1.14 -1.78 -17.50
CA GLN A 67 2.59 -1.89 -17.33
C GLN A 67 3.34 -0.71 -17.96
N GLN A 68 2.83 -0.12 -19.04
CA GLN A 68 3.45 1.05 -19.71
C GLN A 68 3.11 2.36 -19.02
N LEU A 69 1.92 2.54 -18.44
CA LEU A 69 1.61 3.70 -17.58
C LEU A 69 2.45 3.69 -16.29
N ARG A 70 2.89 2.51 -15.84
CA ARG A 70 3.94 2.39 -14.82
C ARG A 70 5.35 2.66 -15.35
N LYS A 71 5.56 2.72 -16.67
CA LYS A 71 6.88 2.93 -17.33
C LYS A 71 7.06 4.27 -18.02
N THR A 72 6.04 5.13 -18.10
CA THR A 72 6.19 6.47 -18.66
C THR A 72 6.74 7.43 -17.62
N LYS A 73 8.04 7.60 -17.68
CA LYS A 73 8.83 8.73 -17.19
C LYS A 73 8.58 9.14 -15.74
N ILE A 74 9.12 8.33 -14.86
CA ILE A 74 9.79 8.87 -13.69
C ILE A 74 11.28 8.77 -14.04
N ASP A 75 11.98 9.90 -14.03
CA ASP A 75 13.43 9.93 -14.05
C ASP A 75 13.96 8.87 -13.09
N LYS A 76 15.17 8.33 -13.40
CA LYS A 76 15.86 7.32 -12.61
C LYS A 76 16.12 7.81 -11.17
N GLU A 77 15.06 8.07 -10.43
CA GLU A 77 15.11 7.97 -8.98
C GLU A 77 15.13 6.49 -8.63
N LYS A 78 16.05 6.15 -7.75
CA LYS A 78 16.24 4.81 -7.18
C LYS A 78 14.88 4.17 -6.90
N PRO A 79 14.69 2.85 -7.12
CA PRO A 79 13.42 2.21 -6.81
C PRO A 79 13.07 2.58 -5.36
N HIS A 80 12.01 3.38 -5.21
CA HIS A 80 11.46 3.61 -3.88
C HIS A 80 11.14 2.23 -3.31
N PRO A 81 11.63 1.90 -2.12
CA PRO A 81 11.22 0.69 -1.43
C PRO A 81 9.71 0.68 -1.44
N VAL A 82 9.11 -0.49 -1.63
CA VAL A 82 7.64 -0.70 -1.59
C VAL A 82 7.16 0.07 -0.37
N GLN A 83 6.56 1.26 -0.61
CA GLN A 83 6.09 2.11 0.49
C GLN A 83 5.14 1.27 1.32
N ASP A 84 5.47 1.08 2.59
CA ASP A 84 4.61 0.34 3.48
C ASP A 84 3.32 1.12 3.66
N GLU A 85 2.26 0.60 3.06
CA GLU A 85 0.93 1.22 3.13
C GLU A 85 0.50 1.46 4.60
N THR A 86 1.01 0.64 5.52
CA THR A 86 0.74 0.75 6.97
C THR A 86 1.35 2.02 7.57
N GLU A 87 2.59 2.35 7.20
CA GLU A 87 3.25 3.58 7.65
C GLU A 87 2.59 4.82 7.05
N ASP A 88 2.23 4.78 5.76
CA ASP A 88 1.50 5.86 5.10
C ASP A 88 0.15 6.11 5.75
N MET A 89 -0.59 5.05 6.12
CA MET A 89 -1.91 5.17 6.76
C MET A 89 -1.78 5.74 8.19
N LEU A 90 -0.80 5.27 8.97
CA LEU A 90 -0.54 5.81 10.30
C LEU A 90 -0.16 7.30 10.22
N ALA A 91 0.77 7.65 9.34
CA ALA A 91 1.22 9.02 9.13
C ALA A 91 0.07 9.92 8.65
N GLY A 92 -0.75 9.45 7.71
CA GLY A 92 -1.90 10.17 7.17
C GLY A 92 -2.96 10.42 8.24
N LEU A 93 -3.31 9.40 9.03
CA LEU A 93 -4.31 9.53 10.09
C LEU A 93 -3.85 10.50 11.20
N ALA A 94 -2.57 10.43 11.60
CA ALA A 94 -2.00 11.37 12.55
C ALA A 94 -1.86 12.81 11.98
N ALA A 95 -1.68 12.94 10.65
CA ALA A 95 -1.62 14.25 9.98
C ALA A 95 -3.01 14.91 9.89
N SER A 96 -4.06 14.11 9.58
CA SER A 96 -5.43 14.60 9.44
C SER A 96 -6.11 14.83 10.78
N GLU A 97 -5.90 13.94 11.78
CA GLU A 97 -6.62 13.93 13.05
C GLU A 97 -5.68 14.17 14.24
N LYS A 98 -5.76 15.38 14.86
CA LYS A 98 -4.91 15.75 16.00
C LYS A 98 -5.04 14.79 17.19
N THR A 99 -6.24 14.30 17.46
CA THR A 99 -6.54 13.37 18.55
C THR A 99 -5.80 12.04 18.40
N MET A 100 -5.44 11.65 17.17
CA MET A 100 -4.71 10.42 16.89
C MET A 100 -3.22 10.51 17.18
N ARG A 101 -2.65 11.72 17.29
CA ARG A 101 -1.21 11.91 17.54
C ARG A 101 -0.72 11.34 18.86
N ARG A 102 -1.60 11.16 19.84
CA ARG A 102 -1.27 10.49 21.11
C ARG A 102 -0.70 9.09 20.92
N TRP A 103 -1.12 8.39 19.85
CA TRP A 103 -0.65 7.05 19.53
C TRP A 103 0.79 7.01 19.03
N LEU A 104 1.31 8.14 18.53
CA LEU A 104 2.67 8.26 18.02
C LEU A 104 3.74 8.10 19.12
N ALA A 105 3.36 8.25 20.40
CA ALA A 105 4.26 8.00 21.52
C ALA A 105 4.76 6.55 21.57
N ALA A 106 3.99 5.59 21.03
CA ALA A 106 4.34 4.19 20.96
C ALA A 106 5.26 3.83 19.76
N ILE A 107 5.50 4.78 18.83
CA ILE A 107 6.31 4.57 17.62
C ILE A 107 7.66 5.26 17.77
N SER A 108 8.75 4.51 17.70
CA SER A 108 10.09 5.07 17.55
C SER A 108 10.46 5.21 16.06
N GLY A 109 11.38 6.14 15.75
CA GLY A 109 11.84 6.33 14.37
C GLY A 109 12.47 5.09 13.74
N GLU A 110 13.06 4.21 14.57
CA GLU A 110 13.68 2.95 14.13
C GLU A 110 12.66 1.90 13.65
N MET A 111 11.40 2.04 14.07
CA MET A 111 10.31 1.14 13.66
C MET A 111 9.83 1.44 12.24
N LEU A 112 10.20 2.59 11.67
CA LEU A 112 9.73 3.08 10.38
C LEU A 112 10.80 2.88 9.30
N GLU A 113 10.42 2.29 8.19
CA GLU A 113 11.28 2.07 7.03
C GLU A 113 11.34 3.30 6.12
N SER A 114 10.22 4.03 5.98
CA SER A 114 10.11 5.22 5.16
C SER A 114 10.72 6.44 5.86
N ASP A 115 11.73 7.09 5.23
CA ASP A 115 12.32 8.32 5.73
C ASP A 115 11.30 9.46 5.80
N ASN A 116 10.38 9.53 4.85
CA ASN A 116 9.32 10.53 4.83
C ASN A 116 8.33 10.34 5.99
N ALA A 117 7.92 9.09 6.25
CA ALA A 117 7.07 8.76 7.39
C ALA A 117 7.78 9.07 8.71
N ARG A 118 9.06 8.71 8.83
CA ARG A 118 9.89 9.00 10.01
C ARG A 118 9.98 10.50 10.29
N GLN A 119 10.23 11.31 9.27
CA GLN A 119 10.30 12.76 9.39
C GLN A 119 8.95 13.37 9.79
N LEU A 120 7.85 12.95 9.16
CA LEU A 120 6.52 13.45 9.47
C LEU A 120 6.09 13.05 10.89
N ILE A 121 6.21 11.78 11.25
CA ILE A 121 5.83 11.26 12.58
C ILE A 121 6.68 11.89 13.67
N GLY A 122 7.99 12.02 13.45
CA GLY A 122 8.89 12.71 14.37
C GLY A 122 8.46 14.16 14.62
N TYR A 123 8.16 14.90 13.56
CA TYR A 123 7.68 16.27 13.66
C TYR A 123 6.34 16.38 14.41
N LEU A 124 5.38 15.50 14.13
CA LEU A 124 4.06 15.49 14.78
C LEU A 124 4.14 15.12 16.27
N ARG A 125 5.09 14.29 16.67
CA ARG A 125 5.33 13.97 18.10
C ARG A 125 5.79 15.19 18.91
N GLU A 126 6.59 16.04 18.30
CA GLU A 126 7.08 17.27 18.94
C GLU A 126 6.05 18.41 18.87
N ASN A 127 5.10 18.33 17.93
CA ASN A 127 4.13 19.38 17.63
C ASN A 127 2.70 18.83 17.57
N LEU A 128 2.18 18.38 18.70
CA LEU A 128 0.90 17.68 18.78
C LEU A 128 -0.31 18.49 18.29
N ASP A 129 -0.30 19.79 18.49
CA ASP A 129 -1.43 20.69 18.21
C ASP A 129 -1.31 21.44 16.85
N ILE A 130 -0.22 21.20 16.11
CA ILE A 130 0.03 21.92 14.86
C ILE A 130 -1.06 21.67 13.81
N ASP A 131 -1.43 22.72 13.08
CA ASP A 131 -2.29 22.61 11.91
C ASP A 131 -1.43 22.42 10.65
N LEU A 132 -1.69 21.36 9.89
CA LEU A 132 -1.01 21.06 8.64
C LEU A 132 -1.74 21.60 7.39
N SER A 133 -2.77 22.43 7.54
CA SER A 133 -3.39 23.16 6.42
C SER A 133 -2.37 24.01 5.68
N ASN A 134 -1.42 24.56 6.43
CA ASN A 134 -0.22 25.20 5.89
C ASN A 134 1.00 24.38 6.32
N ILE A 135 1.71 23.83 5.34
CA ILE A 135 2.87 22.98 5.62
C ILE A 135 3.99 23.78 6.29
N PRO A 136 4.39 23.42 7.53
CA PRO A 136 5.44 24.12 8.24
C PRO A 136 6.80 23.99 7.55
N GLN A 137 7.71 24.95 7.81
CA GLN A 137 9.04 24.96 7.21
C GLN A 137 9.82 23.65 7.45
N GLY A 138 9.65 23.01 8.61
CA GLY A 138 10.29 21.73 8.93
C GLY A 138 9.83 20.55 8.07
N LEU A 139 8.67 20.65 7.40
CA LEU A 139 8.11 19.61 6.55
C LEU A 139 8.12 19.96 5.05
N GLN A 140 8.67 21.12 4.65
CA GLN A 140 8.67 21.54 3.25
C GLN A 140 9.35 20.55 2.31
N LYS A 141 10.42 19.88 2.76
CA LYS A 141 11.11 18.86 1.97
C LYS A 141 10.25 17.64 1.62
N ILE A 142 9.25 17.36 2.44
CA ILE A 142 8.34 16.23 2.28
C ILE A 142 6.88 16.69 2.09
N GLU A 143 6.67 17.96 1.70
CA GLU A 143 5.33 18.55 1.53
C GLU A 143 4.41 17.68 0.66
N GLN A 144 4.94 17.20 -0.47
CA GLN A 144 4.16 16.34 -1.38
C GLN A 144 3.73 15.04 -0.71
N TYR A 145 4.62 14.42 0.07
CA TYR A 145 4.29 13.23 0.84
C TYR A 145 3.19 13.52 1.87
N VAL A 146 3.32 14.59 2.64
CA VAL A 146 2.30 15.00 3.65
C VAL A 146 0.92 15.14 3.00
N LYS A 147 0.83 15.86 1.88
CA LYS A 147 -0.43 16.05 1.15
C LYS A 147 -1.01 14.72 0.63
N ILE A 148 -0.17 13.84 0.13
CA ILE A 148 -0.62 12.52 -0.36
C ILE A 148 -1.17 11.65 0.77
N VAL A 149 -0.49 11.56 1.92
CA VAL A 149 -0.96 10.74 3.03
C VAL A 149 -2.21 11.32 3.70
N GLN A 150 -2.33 12.65 3.79
CA GLN A 150 -3.55 13.31 4.24
C GLN A 150 -4.73 12.98 3.31
N LEU A 151 -4.56 13.13 1.99
CA LEU A 151 -5.61 12.83 1.01
C LEU A 151 -6.03 11.35 1.06
N LYS A 152 -5.07 10.42 1.20
CA LYS A 152 -5.36 8.99 1.37
C LYS A 152 -6.16 8.74 2.64
N SER A 153 -5.79 9.38 3.75
CA SER A 153 -6.47 9.27 5.03
C SER A 153 -7.90 9.81 4.97
N GLU A 154 -8.07 11.02 4.46
CA GLU A 154 -9.39 11.63 4.28
C GLU A 154 -10.31 10.77 3.41
N SER A 155 -9.80 10.29 2.27
CA SER A 155 -10.58 9.42 1.38
C SER A 155 -11.01 8.11 2.05
N ARG A 156 -10.20 7.57 2.96
CA ARG A 156 -10.46 6.28 3.60
C ARG A 156 -11.30 6.39 4.87
N TYR A 157 -11.09 7.44 5.65
CA TYR A 157 -11.62 7.56 7.02
C TYR A 157 -12.61 8.71 7.20
N ALA A 158 -13.04 9.42 6.13
CA ALA A 158 -13.89 10.61 6.19
C ALA A 158 -15.16 10.48 7.04
N ASN A 159 -15.74 9.28 7.12
CA ASN A 159 -17.00 9.03 7.82
C ASN A 159 -16.82 8.11 9.04
N TRP A 160 -15.60 7.97 9.54
CA TRP A 160 -15.35 7.11 10.67
C TRP A 160 -15.56 7.86 11.98
N GLU A 161 -16.19 7.18 12.94
CA GLU A 161 -16.31 7.68 14.28
C GLU A 161 -14.98 7.63 15.02
N GLN A 162 -14.81 8.51 16.02
CA GLN A 162 -13.60 8.61 16.83
C GLN A 162 -13.13 7.25 17.38
N LYS A 163 -14.07 6.42 17.84
CA LYS A 163 -13.76 5.07 18.36
C LYS A 163 -13.14 4.17 17.31
N SER A 164 -13.69 4.19 16.10
CA SER A 164 -13.16 3.39 14.98
C SER A 164 -11.77 3.86 14.54
N LEU A 165 -11.53 5.18 14.58
CA LEU A 165 -10.21 5.75 14.33
C LEU A 165 -9.18 5.31 15.38
N ASP A 166 -9.56 5.27 16.66
CA ASP A 166 -8.71 4.77 17.74
C ASP A 166 -8.37 3.28 17.57
N GLU A 167 -9.36 2.46 17.22
CA GLU A 167 -9.17 1.03 16.96
C GLU A 167 -8.21 0.81 15.75
N GLU A 168 -8.36 1.61 14.69
CA GLU A 168 -7.48 1.56 13.53
C GLU A 168 -6.06 2.01 13.87
N MET A 169 -5.88 3.10 14.61
CA MET A 169 -4.55 3.53 15.07
C MET A 169 -3.87 2.45 15.92
N ALA A 170 -4.60 1.84 16.87
CA ALA A 170 -4.08 0.72 17.66
C ALA A 170 -3.65 -0.46 16.77
N ARG A 171 -4.43 -0.77 15.73
CA ARG A 171 -4.11 -1.81 14.75
C ARG A 171 -2.84 -1.49 13.96
N LEU A 172 -2.72 -0.26 13.44
CA LEU A 172 -1.57 0.20 12.66
C LEU A 172 -0.29 0.20 13.52
N VAL A 173 -0.34 0.73 14.74
CA VAL A 173 0.77 0.71 15.70
C VAL A 173 1.21 -0.73 15.97
N ARG A 174 0.27 -1.63 16.21
CA ARG A 174 0.58 -3.05 16.43
C ARG A 174 1.25 -3.70 15.23
N GLN A 175 0.78 -3.43 14.02
CA GLN A 175 1.37 -3.98 12.79
C GLN A 175 2.81 -3.50 12.60
N ILE A 176 3.07 -2.20 12.77
CA ILE A 176 4.43 -1.64 12.69
C ILE A 176 5.34 -2.26 13.74
N THR A 177 4.87 -2.40 14.98
CA THR A 177 5.63 -3.02 16.07
C THR A 177 5.98 -4.48 15.77
N ILE A 178 5.01 -5.27 15.27
CA ILE A 178 5.24 -6.66 14.88
C ILE A 178 6.26 -6.75 13.75
N LYS A 179 6.09 -5.95 12.69
CA LYS A 179 7.02 -5.93 11.56
C LYS A 179 8.44 -5.55 11.99
N HIS A 180 8.59 -4.54 12.83
CA HIS A 180 9.89 -4.13 13.35
C HIS A 180 10.58 -5.26 14.12
N ARG A 181 9.85 -5.94 15.01
CA ARG A 181 10.38 -7.11 15.74
C ARG A 181 10.79 -8.26 14.83
N GLU A 182 9.99 -8.54 13.81
CA GLU A 182 10.33 -9.58 12.82
C GLU A 182 11.59 -9.21 12.05
N ASN A 183 11.75 -7.96 11.67
CA ASN A 183 12.95 -7.46 11.02
C ASN A 183 14.18 -7.56 11.93
N GLN A 184 14.08 -7.16 13.20
CA GLN A 184 15.15 -7.31 14.19
C GLN A 184 15.54 -8.77 14.38
N LYS A 185 14.55 -9.67 14.51
CA LYS A 185 14.81 -11.11 14.61
C LYS A 185 15.55 -11.64 13.40
N ASN A 186 15.13 -11.26 12.19
CA ASN A 186 15.77 -11.70 10.95
C ASN A 186 17.20 -11.18 10.83
N GLN A 187 17.46 -9.94 11.24
CA GLN A 187 18.81 -9.38 11.29
C GLN A 187 19.71 -10.14 12.26
N LEU A 188 19.23 -10.41 13.49
CA LEU A 188 19.98 -11.19 14.47
C LEU A 188 20.28 -12.61 13.99
N LEU A 189 19.33 -13.26 13.30
CA LEU A 189 19.53 -14.59 12.72
C LEU A 189 20.57 -14.58 11.60
N THR A 190 20.58 -13.54 10.76
CA THR A 190 21.60 -13.39 9.70
C THR A 190 22.98 -13.19 10.30
N GLN A 191 23.12 -12.27 11.25
CA GLN A 191 24.38 -12.03 11.96
C GLN A 191 24.87 -13.28 12.70
N LEU A 192 23.97 -14.05 13.31
CA LEU A 192 24.33 -15.30 13.99
C LEU A 192 24.91 -16.32 13.01
N ARG A 193 24.29 -16.50 11.84
CA ARG A 193 24.81 -17.41 10.81
C ARG A 193 26.19 -16.98 10.30
N GLU A 194 26.40 -15.68 10.12
CA GLU A 194 27.68 -15.12 9.69
C GLU A 194 28.77 -15.35 10.77
N ALA A 195 28.46 -15.12 12.05
CA ALA A 195 29.38 -15.36 13.16
C ALA A 195 29.72 -16.86 13.32
N GLU A 196 28.74 -17.75 13.19
CA GLU A 196 28.93 -19.19 13.22
C GLU A 196 29.81 -19.67 12.05
N ALA A 197 29.58 -19.13 10.84
CA ALA A 197 30.43 -19.46 9.67
C ALA A 197 31.86 -18.94 9.79
N ALA A 198 32.07 -17.82 10.50
CA ALA A 198 33.38 -17.26 10.80
C ALA A 198 34.09 -17.97 11.99
N GLY A 199 33.40 -18.84 12.73
CA GLY A 199 33.91 -19.50 13.92
C GLY A 199 34.06 -18.58 15.14
N ASP A 200 33.36 -17.42 15.14
CA ASP A 200 33.37 -16.48 16.27
C ASP A 200 32.37 -16.94 17.33
N GLU A 201 32.84 -17.78 18.26
CA GLU A 201 32.04 -18.37 19.33
C GLU A 201 31.52 -17.29 20.30
N VAL A 202 32.32 -16.26 20.59
CA VAL A 202 31.95 -15.18 21.53
C VAL A 202 30.80 -14.35 20.97
N LEU A 203 30.89 -13.94 19.71
CA LEU A 203 29.85 -13.19 19.04
C LEU A 203 28.58 -14.04 18.87
N SER A 204 28.72 -15.30 18.50
CA SER A 204 27.60 -16.24 18.35
C SER A 204 26.84 -16.42 19.66
N GLN A 205 27.52 -16.56 20.78
CA GLN A 205 26.87 -16.68 22.10
C GLN A 205 26.12 -15.39 22.48
N ARG A 206 26.72 -14.23 22.23
CA ARG A 206 26.06 -12.93 22.48
C ARG A 206 24.80 -12.74 21.62
N LEU A 207 24.85 -13.09 20.35
CA LEU A 207 23.71 -12.98 19.43
C LEU A 207 22.58 -13.95 19.82
N ARG A 208 22.90 -15.16 20.27
CA ARG A 208 21.89 -16.10 20.82
C ARG A 208 21.21 -15.55 22.06
N GLN A 209 21.96 -14.88 22.95
CA GLN A 209 21.37 -14.22 24.13
C GLN A 209 20.42 -13.10 23.73
N ASN A 210 20.82 -12.22 22.81
CA ASN A 210 19.96 -11.13 22.31
C ASN A 210 18.69 -11.67 21.64
N LEU A 211 18.80 -12.72 20.84
CA LEU A 211 17.65 -13.37 20.20
C LEU A 211 16.67 -13.95 21.25
N ASN A 212 17.21 -14.62 22.28
CA ASN A 212 16.40 -15.15 23.36
C ASN A 212 15.69 -14.04 24.17
N GLN A 213 16.34 -12.90 24.38
CA GLN A 213 15.74 -11.75 25.05
C GLN A 213 14.61 -11.17 24.20
N LEU A 214 14.82 -10.95 22.91
CA LEU A 214 13.80 -10.46 21.99
C LEU A 214 12.55 -11.38 21.94
N ILE A 215 12.74 -12.69 22.04
CA ILE A 215 11.64 -13.67 22.06
C ILE A 215 10.87 -13.61 23.39
N LYS A 216 11.56 -13.43 24.54
CA LYS A 216 10.92 -13.34 25.85
C LYS A 216 10.08 -12.09 26.05
N GLU A 217 10.48 -10.97 25.46
CA GLU A 217 9.72 -9.71 25.48
C GLU A 217 8.37 -9.80 24.72
N LYS A 218 8.10 -10.92 24.05
CA LYS A 218 6.85 -11.19 23.34
C LYS A 218 5.75 -11.78 24.25
N MET A 219 6.10 -12.23 25.43
CA MET A 219 5.16 -12.78 26.43
C MET A 219 4.73 -11.70 27.41
#